data_31d01c286ea90ccba98078ba811c3cc2
#
_entry.id   31d01c286ea90ccba98078ba811c3cc2
#
_cell.length_a   1.000
_cell.length_b   1.000
_cell.length_c   1.000
_cell.angle_alpha   90.00
_cell.angle_beta   90.00
_cell.angle_gamma   90.00
#
_symmetry.space_group_name_H-M   'P 1'
#
loop_
_entity.id
_entity.type
_entity.pdbx_description
1 polymer ?
#
loop_
_entity_poly.entity_id
_entity_poly.type
_entity_poly.pdbx_seq_one_letter_code
_entity_poly.pdbx_strand_id
1 'polypeptide(L)'
;IEMMIPKFEKISQVDGRMEIVDEGQEFSVLVDYAHTPDGFEKIFQHVENIRKTGSNVYTVFGCAGKRDHDKRAVLGKIAGKYSDLVIVTEEDPRNESKEEIAEQILEGIQESQGRYELILDRYEAIKEGILKAKKDDIILILGKGAEEYMYRGEGREPWMGDVEAAKKVLEKLSITNEN
;
A
#
# COMPACT_ATOMS: atom_id res chain seq x y z
N ILE A 1 3.81 21.97 -28.55
CA ILE A 1 4.39 21.04 -27.55
C ILE A 1 5.19 21.84 -26.52
N GLU A 2 6.08 22.74 -26.91
CA GLU A 2 6.91 23.57 -25.99
C GLU A 2 6.09 24.44 -25.01
N MET A 3 4.87 24.87 -25.37
CA MET A 3 3.98 25.63 -24.48
C MET A 3 3.22 24.77 -23.44
N MET A 4 3.23 23.46 -23.56
CA MET A 4 2.54 22.56 -22.61
C MET A 4 3.44 22.11 -21.46
N ILE A 5 4.74 21.97 -21.69
CA ILE A 5 5.70 21.50 -20.67
C ILE A 5 5.65 22.30 -19.38
N PRO A 6 5.65 23.66 -19.37
CA PRO A 6 5.57 24.45 -18.13
C PRO A 6 4.24 24.33 -17.38
N LYS A 7 3.17 23.83 -18.04
CA LYS A 7 1.88 23.58 -17.40
C LYS A 7 1.86 22.21 -16.69
N PHE A 8 2.59 21.23 -17.21
CA PHE A 8 2.72 19.92 -16.55
C PHE A 8 3.59 19.98 -15.29
N GLU A 9 4.60 20.83 -15.24
CA GLU A 9 5.42 21.07 -14.04
C GLU A 9 4.63 21.72 -12.89
N LYS A 10 3.43 22.26 -13.15
CA LYS A 10 2.53 22.87 -12.17
C LYS A 10 1.34 21.97 -11.79
N ILE A 11 1.26 20.75 -12.29
CA ILE A 11 0.23 19.82 -11.86
C ILE A 11 0.65 19.35 -10.47
N SER A 12 -0.13 19.77 -9.46
CA SER A 12 -0.02 19.24 -8.11
C SER A 12 -0.16 17.71 -8.14
N GLN A 13 0.52 17.03 -7.24
CA GLN A 13 0.42 15.58 -7.05
C GLN A 13 -1.07 15.17 -7.08
N VAL A 14 -1.39 14.10 -7.81
CA VAL A 14 -2.75 13.59 -7.86
C VAL A 14 -2.98 12.76 -6.60
N ASP A 15 -4.01 13.09 -5.83
CA ASP A 15 -4.35 12.40 -4.58
C ASP A 15 -4.43 10.87 -4.80
N GLY A 16 -3.81 10.11 -3.91
CA GLY A 16 -3.75 8.65 -3.98
C GLY A 16 -2.97 8.07 -5.17
N ARG A 17 -2.09 8.85 -5.81
CA ARG A 17 -1.20 8.42 -6.88
C ARG A 17 0.25 8.75 -6.53
N MET A 18 1.01 7.75 -6.10
CA MET A 18 2.36 7.92 -5.54
C MET A 18 2.41 9.09 -4.54
N GLU A 19 1.35 9.20 -3.74
CA GLU A 19 1.22 10.27 -2.76
C GLU A 19 2.17 10.02 -1.59
N ILE A 20 3.04 10.99 -1.32
CA ILE A 20 4.00 10.94 -0.22
C ILE A 20 3.31 11.45 1.05
N VAL A 21 3.34 10.64 2.11
CA VAL A 21 2.90 11.04 3.45
C VAL A 21 4.13 11.37 4.28
N ASP A 22 4.29 12.64 4.62
CA ASP A 22 5.44 13.16 5.37
C ASP A 22 4.97 13.93 6.61
N GLU A 23 5.27 13.38 7.78
CA GLU A 23 5.05 13.98 9.11
C GLU A 23 6.39 14.12 9.86
N GLY A 24 7.51 14.20 9.11
CA GLY A 24 8.85 14.39 9.66
C GLY A 24 9.60 13.10 10.02
N GLN A 25 9.08 11.93 9.64
CA GLN A 25 9.76 10.64 9.85
C GLN A 25 10.98 10.47 8.94
N GLU A 26 11.94 9.62 9.34
CA GLU A 26 13.17 9.35 8.59
C GLU A 26 13.04 8.26 7.50
N PHE A 27 11.83 7.84 7.15
CA PHE A 27 11.50 6.83 6.13
C PHE A 27 10.38 7.34 5.22
N SER A 28 10.22 6.71 4.06
CA SER A 28 9.20 7.13 3.08
C SER A 28 7.89 6.35 3.27
N VAL A 29 6.76 7.03 3.21
CA VAL A 29 5.42 6.41 3.13
C VAL A 29 4.77 6.87 1.85
N LEU A 30 4.42 5.92 0.97
CA LEU A 30 3.85 6.14 -0.34
C LEU A 30 2.47 5.46 -0.42
N VAL A 31 1.47 6.22 -0.82
CA VAL A 31 0.10 5.73 -1.03
C VAL A 31 -0.23 5.75 -2.52
N ASP A 32 -0.72 4.64 -3.07
CA ASP A 32 -1.11 4.55 -4.48
C ASP A 32 -2.35 3.68 -4.72
N TYR A 33 -3.11 4.02 -5.74
CA TYR A 33 -4.31 3.31 -6.17
C TYR A 33 -4.03 2.05 -6.99
N ALA A 34 -2.78 1.69 -7.27
CA ALA A 34 -2.46 0.52 -8.07
C ALA A 34 -3.12 -0.74 -7.51
N HIS A 35 -3.82 -1.43 -8.38
CA HIS A 35 -4.57 -2.66 -8.09
C HIS A 35 -4.56 -3.63 -9.28
N THR A 36 -3.64 -3.45 -10.21
CA THR A 36 -3.43 -4.30 -11.39
C THR A 36 -1.97 -4.75 -11.47
N PRO A 37 -1.67 -5.91 -12.09
CA PRO A 37 -0.30 -6.39 -12.24
C PRO A 37 0.64 -5.36 -12.87
N ASP A 38 0.24 -4.72 -13.97
CA ASP A 38 1.03 -3.67 -14.63
C ASP A 38 1.27 -2.45 -13.71
N GLY A 39 0.25 -2.05 -12.91
CA GLY A 39 0.39 -0.99 -11.93
C GLY A 39 1.40 -1.33 -10.85
N PHE A 40 1.36 -2.55 -10.31
CA PHE A 40 2.33 -3.04 -9.31
C PHE A 40 3.74 -3.05 -9.88
N GLU A 41 3.96 -3.65 -11.06
CA GLU A 41 5.28 -3.68 -11.68
C GLU A 41 5.87 -2.27 -11.87
N LYS A 42 5.07 -1.29 -12.32
CA LYS A 42 5.53 0.09 -12.50
C LYS A 42 5.91 0.76 -11.18
N ILE A 43 5.12 0.55 -10.13
CA ILE A 43 5.42 1.10 -8.80
C ILE A 43 6.69 0.48 -8.25
N PHE A 44 6.84 -0.83 -8.29
CA PHE A 44 8.04 -1.48 -7.80
C PHE A 44 9.29 -1.10 -8.60
N GLN A 45 9.19 -0.95 -9.92
CA GLN A 45 10.28 -0.40 -10.74
C GLN A 45 10.68 1.01 -10.30
N HIS A 46 9.69 1.86 -9.97
CA HIS A 46 9.96 3.19 -9.45
C HIS A 46 10.65 3.11 -8.08
N VAL A 47 10.14 2.29 -7.18
CA VAL A 47 10.71 2.09 -5.83
C VAL A 47 12.15 1.58 -5.89
N GLU A 48 12.46 0.62 -6.76
CA GLU A 48 13.83 0.12 -6.96
C GLU A 48 14.79 1.23 -7.40
N ASN A 49 14.32 2.22 -8.18
CA ASN A 49 15.15 3.35 -8.61
C ASN A 49 15.45 4.36 -7.49
N ILE A 50 14.57 4.48 -6.49
CA ILE A 50 14.73 5.43 -5.38
C ILE A 50 15.23 4.78 -4.09
N ARG A 51 15.16 3.44 -4.02
CA ARG A 51 15.56 2.65 -2.85
C ARG A 51 17.04 2.82 -2.55
N LYS A 52 17.37 3.13 -1.29
CA LYS A 52 18.75 3.17 -0.82
C LYS A 52 19.29 1.76 -0.54
N THR A 53 20.58 1.58 -0.74
CA THR A 53 21.24 0.30 -0.43
C THR A 53 21.07 -0.05 1.05
N GLY A 54 20.50 -1.22 1.33
CA GLY A 54 20.30 -1.73 2.68
C GLY A 54 18.99 -1.28 3.35
N SER A 55 18.16 -0.48 2.67
CA SER A 55 16.80 -0.18 3.16
C SER A 55 15.83 -1.32 2.83
N ASN A 56 14.73 -1.41 3.59
CA ASN A 56 13.68 -2.38 3.36
C ASN A 56 12.48 -1.74 2.65
N VAL A 57 11.74 -2.56 1.93
CA VAL A 57 10.44 -2.21 1.33
C VAL A 57 9.36 -3.04 2.01
N TYR A 58 8.41 -2.38 2.65
CA TYR A 58 7.23 -2.98 3.25
C TYR A 58 6.01 -2.62 2.41
N THR A 59 5.23 -3.61 1.98
CA THR A 59 4.06 -3.37 1.14
C THR A 59 2.79 -3.81 1.87
N VAL A 60 1.83 -2.89 2.00
CA VAL A 60 0.51 -3.13 2.59
C VAL A 60 -0.51 -3.10 1.47
N PHE A 61 -1.21 -4.22 1.23
CA PHE A 61 -2.26 -4.26 0.22
C PHE A 61 -3.26 -5.39 0.43
N GLY A 62 -4.40 -5.26 -0.23
CA GLY A 62 -5.44 -6.27 -0.35
C GLY A 62 -5.94 -6.38 -1.78
N CYS A 63 -7.02 -7.13 -1.96
CA CYS A 63 -7.74 -7.22 -3.23
C CYS A 63 -9.24 -7.12 -3.00
N ALA A 64 -9.94 -6.53 -3.98
CA ALA A 64 -11.38 -6.42 -3.95
C ALA A 64 -12.09 -7.75 -4.19
N GLY A 65 -13.16 -7.99 -3.43
CA GLY A 65 -14.12 -9.06 -3.65
C GLY A 65 -15.00 -8.81 -4.87
N LYS A 66 -15.58 -9.86 -5.46
CA LYS A 66 -16.44 -9.79 -6.65
C LYS A 66 -15.79 -9.08 -7.86
N ARG A 67 -14.47 -9.23 -7.97
CA ARG A 67 -13.66 -8.72 -9.05
C ARG A 67 -12.79 -9.86 -9.60
N ASP A 68 -11.87 -9.54 -10.49
CA ASP A 68 -10.94 -10.49 -11.09
C ASP A 68 -10.14 -11.24 -10.00
N HIS A 69 -10.39 -12.55 -9.87
CA HIS A 69 -9.75 -13.40 -8.89
C HIS A 69 -8.34 -13.80 -9.33
N ASP A 70 -8.13 -13.97 -10.65
CA ASP A 70 -6.87 -14.48 -11.20
C ASP A 70 -5.70 -13.52 -10.90
N LYS A 71 -5.98 -12.23 -10.77
CA LYS A 71 -4.96 -11.24 -10.42
C LYS A 71 -4.44 -11.36 -8.99
N ARG A 72 -5.17 -11.99 -8.04
CA ARG A 72 -4.82 -12.01 -6.61
C ARG A 72 -3.47 -12.65 -6.37
N ALA A 73 -3.29 -13.88 -6.86
CA ALA A 73 -2.01 -14.59 -6.76
C ALA A 73 -0.90 -13.86 -7.55
N VAL A 74 -1.24 -13.26 -8.71
CA VAL A 74 -0.27 -12.51 -9.52
C VAL A 74 0.24 -11.28 -8.76
N LEU A 75 -0.65 -10.51 -8.13
CA LEU A 75 -0.26 -9.35 -7.30
C LEU A 75 0.55 -9.79 -6.08
N GLY A 76 0.15 -10.88 -5.42
CA GLY A 76 0.91 -11.50 -4.34
C GLY A 76 2.34 -11.86 -4.75
N LYS A 77 2.49 -12.50 -5.91
CA LYS A 77 3.80 -12.89 -6.46
C LYS A 77 4.69 -11.68 -6.77
N ILE A 78 4.11 -10.62 -7.38
CA ILE A 78 4.85 -9.38 -7.65
C ILE A 78 5.28 -8.74 -6.34
N ALA A 79 4.35 -8.54 -5.40
CA ALA A 79 4.66 -7.93 -4.10
C ALA A 79 5.73 -8.73 -3.35
N GLY A 80 5.59 -10.07 -3.27
CA GLY A 80 6.55 -10.93 -2.58
C GLY A 80 7.94 -10.95 -3.21
N LYS A 81 8.04 -10.70 -4.51
CA LYS A 81 9.33 -10.59 -5.22
C LYS A 81 10.10 -9.32 -4.87
N TYR A 82 9.39 -8.21 -4.72
CA TYR A 82 10.02 -6.88 -4.61
C TYR A 82 10.03 -6.30 -3.20
N SER A 83 9.24 -6.87 -2.28
CA SER A 83 9.17 -6.41 -0.89
C SER A 83 9.99 -7.27 0.05
N ASP A 84 10.58 -6.66 1.07
CA ASP A 84 11.21 -7.38 2.18
C ASP A 84 10.18 -7.98 3.14
N LEU A 85 8.97 -7.39 3.18
CA LEU A 85 7.80 -7.91 3.88
C LEU A 85 6.52 -7.42 3.20
N VAL A 86 5.58 -8.31 2.98
CA VAL A 86 4.22 -7.99 2.54
C VAL A 86 3.26 -8.13 3.70
N ILE A 87 2.47 -7.10 3.98
CA ILE A 87 1.37 -7.14 4.95
C ILE A 87 0.06 -7.23 4.17
N VAL A 88 -0.53 -8.41 4.16
CA VAL A 88 -1.79 -8.67 3.46
C VAL A 88 -2.95 -8.23 4.35
N THR A 89 -3.86 -7.43 3.78
CA THR A 89 -5.00 -6.86 4.49
C THR A 89 -6.27 -6.85 3.64
N GLU A 90 -7.39 -6.39 4.20
CA GLU A 90 -8.59 -6.17 3.41
C GLU A 90 -8.45 -4.94 2.49
N GLU A 91 -9.12 -5.02 1.35
CA GLU A 91 -9.53 -3.89 0.50
C GLU A 91 -11.05 -3.97 0.39
N ASP A 92 -11.78 -3.74 -0.54
CA ASP A 92 -13.24 -3.87 -0.65
C ASP A 92 -13.73 -5.34 -0.69
N PRO A 93 -13.86 -6.08 0.41
CA PRO A 93 -14.18 -7.51 0.35
C PRO A 93 -15.59 -7.79 -0.21
N ARG A 94 -16.51 -6.81 -0.16
CA ARG A 94 -17.92 -6.98 -0.55
C ARG A 94 -18.53 -8.17 0.17
N ASN A 95 -19.14 -9.11 -0.59
CA ASN A 95 -19.77 -10.33 -0.05
C ASN A 95 -18.84 -11.56 -0.16
N GLU A 96 -17.53 -11.36 -0.29
CA GLU A 96 -16.55 -12.44 -0.18
C GLU A 96 -15.89 -12.42 1.20
N SER A 97 -15.41 -13.58 1.65
CA SER A 97 -14.58 -13.67 2.84
C SER A 97 -13.25 -12.96 2.58
N LYS A 98 -12.88 -12.06 3.47
CA LYS A 98 -11.57 -11.39 3.40
C LYS A 98 -10.42 -12.35 3.68
N GLU A 99 -10.68 -13.41 4.43
CA GLU A 99 -9.76 -14.51 4.67
C GLU A 99 -9.49 -15.27 3.37
N GLU A 100 -10.52 -15.66 2.61
CA GLU A 100 -10.37 -16.36 1.33
C GLU A 100 -9.66 -15.50 0.27
N ILE A 101 -9.95 -14.19 0.24
CA ILE A 101 -9.24 -13.24 -0.63
C ILE A 101 -7.75 -13.21 -0.25
N ALA A 102 -7.46 -13.12 1.04
CA ALA A 102 -6.10 -13.08 1.55
C ALA A 102 -5.34 -14.38 1.21
N GLU A 103 -5.95 -15.55 1.40
CA GLU A 103 -5.34 -16.84 1.06
C GLU A 103 -4.90 -16.90 -0.41
N GLN A 104 -5.71 -16.40 -1.34
CA GLN A 104 -5.36 -16.35 -2.77
C GLN A 104 -4.18 -15.39 -3.05
N ILE A 105 -4.06 -14.30 -2.29
CA ILE A 105 -2.89 -13.41 -2.37
C ILE A 105 -1.65 -14.13 -1.83
N LEU A 106 -1.79 -14.83 -0.69
CA LEU A 106 -0.70 -15.55 -0.05
C LEU A 106 -0.13 -16.67 -0.91
N GLU A 107 -0.94 -17.36 -1.72
CA GLU A 107 -0.47 -18.35 -2.71
C GLU A 107 0.62 -17.74 -3.61
N GLY A 108 0.37 -16.54 -4.14
CA GLY A 108 1.33 -15.85 -5.00
C GLY A 108 2.60 -15.40 -4.25
N ILE A 109 2.46 -14.93 -3.01
CA ILE A 109 3.62 -14.54 -2.19
C ILE A 109 4.49 -15.76 -1.89
N GLN A 110 3.89 -16.90 -1.57
CA GLN A 110 4.60 -18.17 -1.32
C GLN A 110 5.33 -18.67 -2.58
N GLU A 111 4.74 -18.55 -3.77
CA GLU A 111 5.42 -18.88 -5.03
C GLU A 111 6.68 -18.04 -5.27
N SER A 112 6.69 -16.79 -4.85
CA SER A 112 7.87 -15.92 -4.93
C SER A 112 8.85 -16.09 -3.79
N GLN A 113 8.53 -16.95 -2.80
CA GLN A 113 9.26 -17.12 -1.54
C GLN A 113 9.32 -15.81 -0.71
N GLY A 114 8.36 -14.92 -0.90
CA GLY A 114 8.24 -13.66 -0.19
C GLY A 114 7.86 -13.85 1.28
N ARG A 115 8.31 -12.94 2.13
CA ARG A 115 7.89 -12.89 3.54
C ARG A 115 6.56 -12.14 3.66
N TYR A 116 5.69 -12.60 4.54
CA TYR A 116 4.40 -11.94 4.74
C TYR A 116 3.92 -11.98 6.18
N GLU A 117 3.01 -11.06 6.47
CA GLU A 117 2.12 -11.05 7.65
C GLU A 117 0.68 -10.87 7.16
N LEU A 118 -0.28 -11.47 7.87
CA LEU A 118 -1.71 -11.33 7.60
C LEU A 118 -2.36 -10.52 8.71
N ILE A 119 -2.83 -9.31 8.39
CA ILE A 119 -3.52 -8.41 9.30
C ILE A 119 -4.75 -7.88 8.57
N LEU A 120 -5.91 -8.48 8.80
CA LEU A 120 -7.12 -8.19 8.03
C LEU A 120 -7.67 -6.78 8.26
N ASP A 121 -7.48 -6.19 9.43
CA ASP A 121 -7.82 -4.78 9.66
C ASP A 121 -6.81 -3.88 8.95
N ARG A 122 -7.29 -3.07 8.00
CA ARG A 122 -6.42 -2.24 7.16
C ARG A 122 -5.69 -1.15 7.95
N TYR A 123 -6.34 -0.56 8.96
CA TYR A 123 -5.67 0.43 9.80
C TYR A 123 -4.53 -0.19 10.61
N GLU A 124 -4.76 -1.34 11.22
CA GLU A 124 -3.73 -2.06 11.98
C GLU A 124 -2.62 -2.58 11.06
N ALA A 125 -2.94 -2.97 9.82
CA ALA A 125 -1.94 -3.37 8.82
C ALA A 125 -1.01 -2.19 8.43
N ILE A 126 -1.59 -1.02 8.14
CA ILE A 126 -0.83 0.22 7.87
C ILE A 126 0.04 0.59 9.07
N LYS A 127 -0.53 0.55 10.27
CA LYS A 127 0.18 0.84 11.51
C LYS A 127 1.36 -0.11 11.72
N GLU A 128 1.17 -1.42 11.52
CA GLU A 128 2.24 -2.40 11.67
C GLU A 128 3.39 -2.15 10.68
N GLY A 129 3.08 -1.85 9.41
CA GLY A 129 4.09 -1.48 8.42
C GLY A 129 4.90 -0.27 8.84
N ILE A 130 4.25 0.79 9.32
CA ILE A 130 4.90 2.02 9.77
C ILE A 130 5.75 1.78 11.03
N LEU A 131 5.26 0.98 11.99
CA LEU A 131 6.00 0.66 13.22
C LEU A 131 7.27 -0.16 12.98
N LYS A 132 7.32 -0.96 11.93
CA LYS A 132 8.51 -1.75 11.53
C LYS A 132 9.56 -0.92 10.81
N ALA A 133 9.17 0.20 10.23
CA ALA A 133 10.05 1.02 9.39
C ALA A 133 11.18 1.66 10.19
N LYS A 134 12.35 1.65 9.59
CA LYS A 134 13.55 2.33 10.08
C LYS A 134 13.96 3.41 9.08
N LYS A 135 14.96 4.18 9.44
CA LYS A 135 15.54 5.20 8.58
C LYS A 135 15.82 4.65 7.17
N ASP A 136 15.43 5.42 6.16
CA ASP A 136 15.57 5.13 4.74
C ASP A 136 14.69 3.98 4.19
N ASP A 137 13.89 3.29 5.03
CA ASP A 137 12.94 2.28 4.56
C ASP A 137 11.79 2.92 3.75
N ILE A 138 11.08 2.10 3.00
CA ILE A 138 9.95 2.52 2.17
C ILE A 138 8.72 1.69 2.52
N ILE A 139 7.63 2.37 2.86
CA ILE A 139 6.31 1.78 3.09
C ILE A 139 5.46 2.08 1.86
N LEU A 140 4.95 1.04 1.21
CA LEU A 140 3.98 1.14 0.11
C LEU A 140 2.60 0.72 0.61
N ILE A 141 1.61 1.60 0.48
CA ILE A 141 0.22 1.30 0.79
C ILE A 141 -0.55 1.34 -0.53
N LEU A 142 -1.01 0.17 -1.00
CA LEU A 142 -1.55 0.01 -2.34
C LEU A 142 -3.02 -0.43 -2.34
N GLY A 143 -3.73 -0.06 -3.40
CA GLY A 143 -5.07 -0.51 -3.75
C GLY A 143 -6.17 0.54 -3.59
N LYS A 144 -6.22 1.26 -2.47
CA LYS A 144 -7.29 2.23 -2.17
C LYS A 144 -6.96 3.65 -2.61
N GLY A 145 -5.68 4.05 -2.61
CA GLY A 145 -5.30 5.42 -2.94
C GLY A 145 -6.07 6.45 -2.10
N ALA A 146 -6.77 7.38 -2.76
CA ALA A 146 -7.56 8.44 -2.11
C ALA A 146 -9.00 8.03 -1.75
N GLU A 147 -9.37 6.76 -1.81
CA GLU A 147 -10.74 6.34 -1.50
C GLU A 147 -11.04 6.39 0.00
N GLU A 148 -12.07 7.13 0.38
CA GLU A 148 -12.54 7.31 1.76
C GLU A 148 -13.71 6.39 2.14
N TYR A 149 -13.77 5.21 1.55
CA TYR A 149 -14.80 4.21 1.83
C TYR A 149 -14.31 2.79 1.56
N MET A 150 -14.99 1.81 2.14
CA MET A 150 -14.84 0.40 1.85
C MET A 150 -16.20 -0.23 1.52
N TYR A 151 -16.20 -1.14 0.57
CA TYR A 151 -17.36 -1.98 0.32
C TYR A 151 -17.27 -3.24 1.17
N ARG A 152 -18.18 -3.38 2.16
CA ARG A 152 -18.35 -4.58 3.01
C ARG A 152 -19.80 -5.04 2.94
N GLY A 153 -20.01 -6.34 2.73
CA GLY A 153 -21.33 -6.86 2.43
C GLY A 153 -21.90 -6.19 1.17
N GLU A 154 -23.15 -5.78 1.23
CA GLU A 154 -23.82 -5.03 0.15
C GLU A 154 -23.71 -3.50 0.33
N GLY A 155 -23.02 -3.06 1.38
CA GLY A 155 -22.93 -1.66 1.78
C GLY A 155 -21.64 -0.99 1.41
N ARG A 156 -21.67 0.34 1.52
CA ARG A 156 -20.51 1.21 1.47
C ARG A 156 -20.33 1.82 2.85
N GLU A 157 -19.21 1.55 3.48
CA GLU A 157 -18.87 2.03 4.81
C GLU A 157 -17.82 3.13 4.73
N PRO A 158 -17.87 4.14 5.60
CA PRO A 158 -16.81 5.15 5.68
C PRO A 158 -15.45 4.49 6.00
N TRP A 159 -14.43 4.92 5.29
CA TRP A 159 -13.02 4.65 5.57
C TRP A 159 -12.32 6.01 5.64
N MET A 160 -11.39 6.18 6.54
CA MET A 160 -10.70 7.47 6.68
C MET A 160 -9.75 7.79 5.52
N GLY A 161 -9.45 6.82 4.66
CA GLY A 161 -8.44 6.90 3.62
C GLY A 161 -7.07 6.44 4.11
N ASP A 162 -6.28 5.90 3.18
CA ASP A 162 -4.96 5.36 3.50
C ASP A 162 -3.98 6.45 3.95
N VAL A 163 -4.07 7.62 3.33
CA VAL A 163 -3.23 8.80 3.66
C VAL A 163 -3.49 9.26 5.09
N GLU A 164 -4.76 9.44 5.44
CA GLU A 164 -5.16 9.88 6.78
C GLU A 164 -4.84 8.81 7.85
N ALA A 165 -4.99 7.53 7.50
CA ALA A 165 -4.60 6.43 8.37
C ALA A 165 -3.09 6.45 8.67
N ALA A 166 -2.27 6.64 7.64
CA ALA A 166 -0.82 6.76 7.78
C ALA A 166 -0.43 7.98 8.62
N LYS A 167 -1.00 9.16 8.35
CA LYS A 167 -0.76 10.39 9.13
C LYS A 167 -1.04 10.18 10.61
N LYS A 168 -2.21 9.63 10.96
CA LYS A 168 -2.57 9.38 12.38
C LYS A 168 -1.61 8.44 13.10
N VAL A 169 -1.01 7.49 12.39
CA VAL A 169 0.01 6.61 12.97
C VAL A 169 1.31 7.38 13.19
N LEU A 170 1.75 8.14 12.20
CA LEU A 170 3.00 8.91 12.26
C LEU A 170 2.96 9.99 13.35
N GLU A 171 1.84 10.73 13.47
CA GLU A 171 1.62 11.71 14.54
C GLU A 171 1.75 11.09 15.95
N LYS A 172 1.19 9.89 16.15
CA LYS A 172 1.31 9.19 17.43
C LYS A 172 2.74 8.76 17.73
N LEU A 173 3.50 8.37 16.69
CA LEU A 173 4.91 8.00 16.84
C LEU A 173 5.79 9.20 17.24
N SER A 174 5.56 10.37 16.64
CA SER A 174 6.32 11.59 16.98
C SER A 174 6.13 11.99 18.45
N ILE A 175 4.90 11.96 18.96
CA ILE A 175 4.58 12.25 20.36
C ILE A 175 5.26 11.26 21.33
N THR A 176 5.41 10.00 20.92
CA THR A 176 6.01 8.96 21.79
C THR A 176 7.53 9.11 21.85
N ASN A 177 8.16 9.64 20.82
CA ASN A 177 9.62 9.82 20.77
C ASN A 177 10.11 11.13 21.44
N GLU A 178 9.20 12.05 21.77
CA GLU A 178 9.51 13.30 22.49
C GLU A 178 9.43 13.18 24.03
N ASN A 179 8.99 12.04 24.57
CA ASN A 179 8.87 11.76 26.01
C ASN A 179 9.92 10.72 26.46
#